data_f7eccc3e2c42e31e817fee96f3d02057
#
_entry.id   f7eccc3e2c42e31e817fee96f3d02057
#
_cell.length_a   1.000
_cell.length_b   1.000
_cell.length_c   1.000
_cell.angle_alpha   90.00
_cell.angle_beta   90.00
_cell.angle_gamma   90.00
#
_symmetry.space_group_name_H-M   'P 1'
#
loop_
_entity.id
_entity.type
_entity.pdbx_description
1 polymer ?
#
loop_
_entity_poly.entity_id
_entity_poly.type
_entity_poly.pdbx_seq_one_letter_code
_entity_poly.pdbx_strand_id
1 'polypeptide(L)'
;MRYPNLKKYGFSERFELEASFYEGLYPARVTEQHRNIYRVICEDGELQAEVSGKLQYAAECTMDFPAVGDWVMIDRIDGNSGSVMIRSILRRKSFFARRAAGGKEDVQIVAANVDTIFICMSLNTDFNLRRLERYMSIAWDSMATPVIVLTKSDLCDDIEDKIREVSSVSAGADIMICSNAEERGIDAVYRYIEEGKTIAFIGASGVGKSTLINRLMGREVLATKEIRESDDRERHATRHTASCFYCLRAEWSSIRPG
;
A
#
# COMPACT_ATOMS: atom_id res chain seq x y z
N MET A 1 -2.55 -8.30 -25.71
CA MET A 1 -1.81 -8.32 -24.44
C MET A 1 -1.20 -9.69 -24.24
N ARG A 2 0.12 -9.79 -24.10
CA ARG A 2 0.86 -11.05 -24.04
C ARG A 2 0.69 -11.78 -22.68
N TYR A 3 0.32 -11.03 -21.63
CA TYR A 3 0.22 -11.53 -20.25
C TYR A 3 -1.18 -11.21 -19.65
N PRO A 4 -2.24 -11.96 -20.04
CA PRO A 4 -3.62 -11.66 -19.64
C PRO A 4 -3.85 -11.83 -18.13
N ASN A 5 -3.21 -12.82 -17.48
CA ASN A 5 -3.36 -13.04 -16.04
C ASN A 5 -2.74 -11.94 -15.19
N LEU A 6 -1.72 -11.25 -15.70
CA LEU A 6 -1.10 -10.12 -15.00
C LEU A 6 -1.92 -8.84 -15.06
N LYS A 7 -2.88 -8.74 -16.00
CA LYS A 7 -3.77 -7.57 -16.11
C LYS A 7 -4.54 -7.31 -14.82
N LYS A 8 -5.07 -8.35 -14.19
CA LYS A 8 -5.80 -8.24 -12.91
C LYS A 8 -4.93 -7.71 -11.76
N TYR A 9 -3.61 -7.77 -11.91
CA TYR A 9 -2.65 -7.20 -10.95
C TYR A 9 -2.14 -5.82 -11.38
N GLY A 10 -2.71 -5.21 -12.44
CA GLY A 10 -2.35 -3.86 -12.90
C GLY A 10 -1.20 -3.81 -13.90
N PHE A 11 -0.88 -4.92 -14.59
CA PHE A 11 0.05 -4.92 -15.71
C PHE A 11 -0.60 -4.21 -16.90
N SER A 12 -0.21 -2.97 -17.12
CA SER A 12 -0.77 -2.11 -18.16
C SER A 12 0.06 -2.19 -19.45
N GLU A 13 -0.50 -1.62 -20.54
CA GLU A 13 0.21 -1.50 -21.83
C GLU A 13 1.57 -0.82 -21.70
N ARG A 14 1.70 0.16 -20.80
CA ARG A 14 2.98 0.82 -20.50
C ARG A 14 4.02 -0.18 -20.01
N PHE A 15 3.66 -1.05 -19.06
CA PHE A 15 4.58 -2.06 -18.54
C PHE A 15 4.85 -3.15 -19.58
N GLU A 16 3.85 -3.51 -20.38
CA GLU A 16 4.03 -4.49 -21.47
C GLU A 16 5.02 -3.98 -22.52
N LEU A 17 4.91 -2.69 -22.89
CA LEU A 17 5.85 -2.06 -23.82
C LEU A 17 7.28 -2.03 -23.22
N GLU A 18 7.42 -1.63 -21.97
CA GLU A 18 8.73 -1.60 -21.31
C GLU A 18 9.34 -3.00 -21.17
N ALA A 19 8.52 -3.99 -20.77
CA ALA A 19 8.95 -5.39 -20.67
C ALA A 19 9.40 -5.98 -22.01
N SER A 20 8.88 -5.50 -23.14
CA SER A 20 9.27 -5.99 -24.48
C SER A 20 10.73 -5.69 -24.84
N PHE A 21 11.38 -4.75 -24.17
CA PHE A 21 12.81 -4.47 -24.35
C PHE A 21 13.75 -5.49 -23.65
N TYR A 22 13.19 -6.39 -22.84
CA TYR A 22 13.95 -7.38 -22.08
C TYR A 22 13.77 -8.78 -22.69
N GLU A 23 14.56 -9.07 -23.73
CA GLU A 23 14.50 -10.37 -24.39
C GLU A 23 14.90 -11.52 -23.43
N GLY A 24 14.13 -12.61 -23.48
CA GLY A 24 14.37 -13.80 -22.65
C GLY A 24 14.04 -13.64 -21.17
N LEU A 25 13.41 -12.52 -20.78
CA LEU A 25 12.92 -12.30 -19.42
C LEU A 25 11.39 -12.21 -19.39
N TYR A 26 10.83 -12.47 -18.23
CA TYR A 26 9.38 -12.52 -18.00
C TYR A 26 8.97 -11.48 -16.96
N PRO A 27 7.85 -10.76 -17.17
CA PRO A 27 7.35 -9.83 -16.17
C PRO A 27 6.73 -10.57 -14.99
N ALA A 28 6.99 -10.03 -13.80
CA ALA A 28 6.35 -10.48 -12.57
C ALA A 28 6.15 -9.30 -11.64
N ARG A 29 5.18 -9.40 -10.72
CA ARG A 29 4.92 -8.38 -9.72
C ARG A 29 5.36 -8.84 -8.35
N VAL A 30 6.13 -7.99 -7.64
CA VAL A 30 6.53 -8.24 -6.25
C VAL A 30 5.32 -8.14 -5.35
N THR A 31 5.07 -9.21 -4.63
CA THR A 31 3.92 -9.34 -3.74
C THR A 31 4.31 -9.26 -2.27
N GLU A 32 5.46 -9.79 -1.91
CA GLU A 32 5.99 -9.75 -0.56
C GLU A 32 7.51 -9.57 -0.60
N GLN A 33 8.07 -9.00 0.46
CA GLN A 33 9.49 -8.84 0.64
C GLN A 33 9.88 -9.27 2.06
N HIS A 34 10.75 -10.26 2.16
CA HIS A 34 11.30 -10.76 3.41
C HIS A 34 12.83 -10.76 3.36
N ARG A 35 13.47 -9.72 3.88
CA ARG A 35 14.93 -9.54 3.78
C ARG A 35 15.38 -9.57 2.30
N ASN A 36 16.11 -10.63 1.89
CA ASN A 36 16.63 -10.79 0.52
C ASN A 36 15.77 -11.71 -0.34
N ILE A 37 14.68 -12.23 0.18
CA ILE A 37 13.75 -13.12 -0.50
C ILE A 37 12.49 -12.35 -0.84
N TYR A 38 12.02 -12.49 -2.06
CA TYR A 38 10.81 -11.87 -2.58
C TYR A 38 9.81 -12.96 -2.97
N ARG A 39 8.55 -12.65 -2.82
CA ARG A 39 7.49 -13.37 -3.50
C ARG A 39 7.05 -12.55 -4.69
N VAL A 40 6.93 -13.19 -5.84
CA VAL A 40 6.50 -12.53 -7.07
C VAL A 40 5.37 -13.32 -7.70
N ILE A 41 4.45 -12.63 -8.37
CA ILE A 41 3.43 -13.26 -9.19
C ILE A 41 3.74 -13.01 -10.67
N CYS A 42 3.84 -14.08 -11.43
CA CYS A 42 4.01 -14.05 -12.89
C CYS A 42 2.74 -14.54 -13.59
N GLU A 43 2.77 -14.70 -14.92
CA GLU A 43 1.63 -15.17 -15.70
C GLU A 43 1.14 -16.55 -15.25
N ASP A 44 2.05 -17.44 -14.84
CA ASP A 44 1.75 -18.83 -14.49
C ASP A 44 1.50 -19.05 -12.97
N GLY A 45 1.68 -18.02 -12.15
CA GLY A 45 1.43 -18.09 -10.71
C GLY A 45 2.48 -17.44 -9.83
N GLU A 46 2.48 -17.81 -8.54
CA GLU A 46 3.40 -17.26 -7.54
C GLU A 46 4.73 -18.03 -7.52
N LEU A 47 5.83 -17.28 -7.42
CA LEU A 47 7.19 -17.81 -7.35
C LEU A 47 7.96 -17.12 -6.23
N GLN A 48 8.94 -17.84 -5.68
CA GLN A 48 9.97 -17.25 -4.83
C GLN A 48 11.07 -16.66 -5.70
N ALA A 49 11.54 -15.46 -5.39
CA ALA A 49 12.52 -14.73 -6.17
C ALA A 49 13.64 -14.16 -5.30
N GLU A 50 14.81 -13.99 -5.91
CA GLU A 50 15.96 -13.33 -5.32
C GLU A 50 16.54 -12.31 -6.30
N VAL A 51 17.20 -11.28 -5.78
CA VAL A 51 17.88 -10.28 -6.62
C VAL A 51 19.13 -10.90 -7.24
N SER A 52 19.30 -10.75 -8.55
CA SER A 52 20.49 -11.23 -9.24
C SER A 52 21.75 -10.48 -8.78
N GLY A 53 22.89 -11.17 -8.74
CA GLY A 53 24.16 -10.54 -8.36
C GLY A 53 24.49 -9.31 -9.20
N LYS A 54 24.11 -9.29 -10.49
CA LYS A 54 24.31 -8.13 -11.37
C LYS A 54 23.48 -6.92 -10.90
N LEU A 55 22.19 -7.13 -10.54
CA LEU A 55 21.34 -6.05 -10.04
C LEU A 55 21.82 -5.57 -8.67
N GLN A 56 22.23 -6.51 -7.80
CA GLN A 56 22.77 -6.17 -6.48
C GLN A 56 24.07 -5.35 -6.58
N TYR A 57 24.96 -5.68 -7.52
CA TYR A 57 26.21 -4.95 -7.74
C TYR A 57 25.98 -3.57 -8.35
N ALA A 58 24.95 -3.41 -9.20
CA ALA A 58 24.60 -2.15 -9.85
C ALA A 58 23.82 -1.19 -8.92
N ALA A 59 23.25 -1.69 -7.81
CA ALA A 59 22.48 -0.88 -6.86
C ALA A 59 23.41 0.08 -6.10
N GLU A 60 23.14 1.37 -6.17
CA GLU A 60 23.86 2.43 -5.47
C GLU A 60 23.24 2.74 -4.11
N CYS A 61 21.93 2.52 -4.00
CA CYS A 61 21.17 2.79 -2.77
C CYS A 61 20.03 1.79 -2.57
N THR A 62 19.38 1.86 -1.42
CA THR A 62 18.25 0.97 -1.08
C THR A 62 17.04 1.15 -1.99
N MET A 63 16.90 2.29 -2.68
CA MET A 63 15.81 2.54 -3.63
C MET A 63 15.95 1.73 -4.93
N ASP A 64 17.15 1.23 -5.23
CA ASP A 64 17.43 0.43 -6.42
C ASP A 64 17.04 -1.05 -6.26
N PHE A 65 16.59 -1.42 -5.06
CA PHE A 65 16.08 -2.76 -4.79
C PHE A 65 14.57 -2.86 -5.03
N PRO A 66 14.07 -4.07 -5.36
CA PRO A 66 12.64 -4.29 -5.52
C PRO A 66 11.89 -4.03 -4.21
N ALA A 67 10.70 -3.45 -4.32
CA ALA A 67 9.78 -3.24 -3.23
C ALA A 67 8.41 -3.86 -3.55
N VAL A 68 7.57 -4.03 -2.55
CA VAL A 68 6.21 -4.54 -2.74
C VAL A 68 5.46 -3.65 -3.74
N GLY A 69 4.86 -4.28 -4.75
CA GLY A 69 4.15 -3.59 -5.83
C GLY A 69 4.99 -3.32 -7.08
N ASP A 70 6.31 -3.50 -7.03
CA ASP A 70 7.16 -3.35 -8.22
C ASP A 70 6.85 -4.39 -9.29
N TRP A 71 6.92 -3.95 -10.54
CA TRP A 71 7.04 -4.82 -11.69
C TRP A 71 8.51 -5.10 -11.94
N VAL A 72 8.85 -6.38 -12.05
CA VAL A 72 10.22 -6.85 -12.20
C VAL A 72 10.32 -7.81 -13.39
N MET A 73 11.51 -7.95 -13.92
CA MET A 73 11.83 -8.91 -14.97
C MET A 73 12.60 -10.09 -14.37
N ILE A 74 12.05 -11.29 -14.47
CA ILE A 74 12.60 -12.53 -13.92
C ILE A 74 13.14 -13.42 -15.04
N ASP A 75 14.11 -14.27 -14.70
CA ASP A 75 14.82 -15.10 -15.69
C ASP A 75 14.05 -16.33 -16.18
N ARG A 76 13.05 -16.80 -15.42
CA ARG A 76 12.20 -17.95 -15.77
C ARG A 76 10.86 -17.87 -15.06
N ILE A 77 9.89 -18.67 -15.52
CA ILE A 77 8.54 -18.75 -14.97
C ILE A 77 8.25 -20.09 -14.27
N ASP A 78 9.18 -21.03 -14.33
CA ASP A 78 9.07 -22.30 -13.63
C ASP A 78 9.66 -22.22 -12.21
N GLY A 79 8.95 -22.77 -11.23
CA GLY A 79 9.38 -22.85 -9.83
C GLY A 79 10.19 -24.11 -9.49
N ASN A 80 10.46 -25.00 -10.46
CA ASN A 80 10.99 -26.33 -10.20
C ASN A 80 12.48 -26.33 -9.78
N SER A 81 13.20 -25.25 -10.07
CA SER A 81 14.64 -25.13 -9.85
C SER A 81 15.02 -24.14 -8.74
N GLY A 82 14.16 -23.93 -7.74
CA GLY A 82 14.39 -22.97 -6.65
C GLY A 82 13.98 -21.54 -7.00
N SER A 83 14.51 -20.55 -6.25
CA SER A 83 14.19 -19.13 -6.47
C SER A 83 14.51 -18.66 -7.88
N VAL A 84 13.61 -17.89 -8.49
CA VAL A 84 13.88 -17.20 -9.77
C VAL A 84 14.70 -15.93 -9.53
N MET A 85 15.45 -15.47 -10.53
CA MET A 85 16.31 -14.31 -10.38
C MET A 85 15.66 -13.05 -10.95
N ILE A 86 15.49 -12.02 -10.11
CA ILE A 86 15.11 -10.68 -10.53
C ILE A 86 16.30 -10.03 -11.23
N ARG A 87 16.15 -9.74 -12.52
CA ARG A 87 17.19 -9.16 -13.38
C ARG A 87 17.08 -7.65 -13.53
N SER A 88 15.86 -7.12 -13.48
CA SER A 88 15.58 -5.69 -13.64
C SER A 88 14.29 -5.32 -12.93
N ILE A 89 14.12 -4.03 -12.63
CA ILE A 89 12.91 -3.42 -12.12
C ILE A 89 12.38 -2.50 -13.22
N LEU A 90 11.10 -2.62 -13.58
CA LEU A 90 10.46 -1.72 -14.51
C LEU A 90 10.21 -0.36 -13.84
N ARG A 91 10.15 0.70 -14.65
CA ARG A 91 10.00 2.06 -14.15
C ARG A 91 8.71 2.22 -13.36
N ARG A 92 8.84 2.57 -12.09
CA ARG A 92 7.73 2.85 -11.17
C ARG A 92 6.87 4.01 -11.68
N LYS A 93 5.54 3.88 -11.58
CA LYS A 93 4.61 5.00 -11.83
C LYS A 93 4.42 5.88 -10.59
N SER A 94 4.56 5.27 -9.42
CA SER A 94 4.45 5.88 -8.11
C SER A 94 5.28 5.07 -7.13
N PHE A 95 5.75 5.67 -6.05
CA PHE A 95 6.38 4.93 -4.96
C PHE A 95 6.23 5.68 -3.64
N PHE A 96 6.14 4.93 -2.58
CA PHE A 96 6.09 5.42 -1.24
C PHE A 96 7.38 5.07 -0.51
N ALA A 97 8.07 6.08 -0.03
CA ALA A 97 9.36 5.92 0.63
C ALA A 97 9.33 6.41 2.08
N ARG A 98 10.10 5.79 2.93
CA ARG A 98 10.35 6.24 4.31
C ARG A 98 11.84 6.30 4.58
N ARG A 99 12.24 7.16 5.49
CA ARG A 99 13.61 7.12 6.02
C ARG A 99 13.81 5.84 6.83
N ALA A 100 14.91 5.14 6.58
CA ALA A 100 15.27 3.96 7.34
C ALA A 100 15.58 4.34 8.81
N ALA A 101 15.20 3.48 9.74
CA ALA A 101 15.55 3.66 11.14
C ALA A 101 17.05 3.36 11.31
N GLY A 102 17.86 4.32 11.78
CA GLY A 102 19.28 4.05 12.05
C GLY A 102 20.27 5.18 11.72
N GLY A 103 19.81 6.38 11.40
CA GLY A 103 20.67 7.58 11.33
C GLY A 103 21.51 7.74 10.07
N LYS A 104 21.42 6.85 9.09
CA LYS A 104 21.88 7.08 7.72
C LYS A 104 20.75 7.65 6.89
N GLU A 105 21.06 8.52 5.92
CA GLU A 105 20.10 9.10 4.98
C GLU A 105 19.49 8.07 4.00
N ASP A 106 19.43 6.80 4.38
CA ASP A 106 18.89 5.74 3.57
C ASP A 106 17.36 5.84 3.50
N VAL A 107 16.87 6.06 2.31
CA VAL A 107 15.44 6.11 1.98
C VAL A 107 15.03 4.75 1.44
N GLN A 108 14.15 4.06 2.14
CA GLN A 108 13.62 2.75 1.74
C GLN A 108 12.25 2.90 1.09
N ILE A 109 12.06 2.30 -0.08
CA ILE A 109 10.74 2.18 -0.69
C ILE A 109 9.94 1.11 0.05
N VAL A 110 8.74 1.47 0.49
CA VAL A 110 7.84 0.59 1.23
C VAL A 110 6.80 -0.04 0.30
N ALA A 111 6.33 0.74 -0.67
CA ALA A 111 5.38 0.31 -1.68
C ALA A 111 5.61 1.05 -3.00
N ALA A 112 5.38 0.35 -4.11
CA ALA A 112 5.51 0.91 -5.45
C ALA A 112 4.25 0.65 -6.29
N ASN A 113 4.07 1.47 -7.34
CA ASN A 113 2.97 1.36 -8.28
C ASN A 113 1.58 1.42 -7.61
N VAL A 114 1.47 2.24 -6.56
CA VAL A 114 0.22 2.51 -5.84
C VAL A 114 -0.63 3.47 -6.67
N ASP A 115 -1.91 3.18 -6.83
CA ASP A 115 -2.88 4.05 -7.50
C ASP A 115 -3.55 5.01 -6.52
N THR A 116 -4.02 4.50 -5.39
CA THR A 116 -4.75 5.27 -4.39
C THR A 116 -4.15 5.07 -3.00
N ILE A 117 -3.99 6.15 -2.26
CA ILE A 117 -3.56 6.13 -0.86
C ILE A 117 -4.72 6.57 0.02
N PHE A 118 -5.23 5.66 0.84
CA PHE A 118 -6.18 5.99 1.89
C PHE A 118 -5.44 6.49 3.13
N ILE A 119 -5.64 7.77 3.44
CA ILE A 119 -5.10 8.43 4.62
C ILE A 119 -6.14 8.31 5.74
N CYS A 120 -5.94 7.36 6.64
CA CYS A 120 -6.87 7.08 7.72
C CYS A 120 -6.57 7.95 8.95
N MET A 121 -7.60 8.65 9.43
CA MET A 121 -7.58 9.43 10.65
C MET A 121 -8.86 9.18 11.44
N SER A 122 -8.75 8.96 12.74
CA SER A 122 -9.92 8.75 13.60
C SER A 122 -10.49 10.06 14.10
N LEU A 123 -11.81 10.13 14.19
CA LEU A 123 -12.58 11.27 14.70
C LEU A 123 -12.74 11.26 16.24
N ASN A 124 -11.80 10.67 16.95
CA ASN A 124 -11.74 10.68 18.41
C ASN A 124 -10.62 11.60 18.92
N THR A 125 -10.15 11.38 20.14
CA THR A 125 -9.05 12.13 20.77
C THR A 125 -7.73 12.12 19.98
N ASP A 126 -7.56 11.20 19.03
CA ASP A 126 -6.39 11.11 18.13
C ASP A 126 -6.48 12.00 16.88
N PHE A 127 -7.57 12.79 16.74
CA PHE A 127 -7.72 13.73 15.62
C PHE A 127 -6.60 14.76 15.58
N ASN A 128 -5.88 14.87 14.44
CA ASN A 128 -4.71 15.75 14.35
C ASN A 128 -4.48 16.23 12.90
N LEU A 129 -4.83 17.47 12.61
CA LEU A 129 -4.71 18.09 11.28
C LEU A 129 -3.25 18.17 10.80
N ARG A 130 -2.28 18.51 11.68
CA ARG A 130 -0.86 18.59 11.29
C ARG A 130 -0.31 17.24 10.85
N ARG A 131 -0.84 16.14 11.43
CA ARG A 131 -0.51 14.79 11.00
C ARG A 131 -1.12 14.50 9.63
N LEU A 132 -2.34 14.96 9.40
CA LEU A 132 -3.02 14.83 8.11
C LEU A 132 -2.25 15.58 7.02
N GLU A 133 -1.91 16.84 7.23
CA GLU A 133 -1.10 17.65 6.29
C GLU A 133 0.19 16.94 5.88
N ARG A 134 0.89 16.38 6.86
CA ARG A 134 2.11 15.61 6.59
C ARG A 134 1.84 14.37 5.74
N TYR A 135 0.77 13.63 5.99
CA TYR A 135 0.41 12.47 5.19
C TYR A 135 -0.06 12.88 3.78
N MET A 136 -0.74 14.01 3.66
CA MET A 136 -1.13 14.57 2.36
C MET A 136 0.10 14.92 1.53
N SER A 137 1.08 15.61 2.11
CA SER A 137 2.34 15.92 1.42
C SER A 137 3.03 14.65 0.92
N ILE A 138 3.18 13.64 1.78
CA ILE A 138 3.81 12.37 1.40
C ILE A 138 3.01 11.65 0.29
N ALA A 139 1.68 11.70 0.33
CA ALA A 139 0.84 11.07 -0.68
C ALA A 139 0.96 11.76 -2.03
N TRP A 140 0.95 13.08 -2.09
CA TRP A 140 1.18 13.85 -3.31
C TRP A 140 2.59 13.61 -3.89
N ASP A 141 3.62 13.60 -3.04
CA ASP A 141 5.00 13.34 -3.45
C ASP A 141 5.16 11.92 -4.03
N SER A 142 4.32 10.97 -3.61
CA SER A 142 4.35 9.59 -4.12
C SER A 142 3.77 9.43 -5.51
N MET A 143 3.08 10.44 -6.06
CA MET A 143 2.35 10.41 -7.33
C MET A 143 1.12 9.47 -7.33
N ALA A 144 0.62 9.07 -6.16
CA ALA A 144 -0.63 8.34 -6.01
C ALA A 144 -1.78 9.30 -5.63
N THR A 145 -3.02 8.93 -5.94
CA THR A 145 -4.19 9.73 -5.59
C THR A 145 -4.51 9.61 -4.11
N PRO A 146 -4.44 10.70 -3.30
CA PRO A 146 -4.83 10.65 -1.90
C PRO A 146 -6.34 10.68 -1.73
N VAL A 147 -6.83 9.90 -0.76
CA VAL A 147 -8.21 9.90 -0.28
C VAL A 147 -8.19 9.87 1.24
N ILE A 148 -8.87 10.80 1.88
CA ILE A 148 -8.94 10.89 3.34
C ILE A 148 -10.08 10.02 3.84
N VAL A 149 -9.80 9.15 4.80
CA VAL A 149 -10.81 8.30 5.44
C VAL A 149 -10.89 8.63 6.92
N LEU A 150 -11.95 9.32 7.30
CA LEU A 150 -12.26 9.67 8.68
C LEU A 150 -13.00 8.50 9.32
N THR A 151 -12.32 7.81 10.22
CA THR A 151 -12.83 6.60 10.88
C THR A 151 -13.40 6.92 12.26
N LYS A 152 -14.12 5.97 12.87
CA LYS A 152 -14.74 6.10 14.20
C LYS A 152 -15.70 7.28 14.29
N SER A 153 -16.51 7.50 13.26
CA SER A 153 -17.51 8.57 13.25
C SER A 153 -18.58 8.39 14.33
N ASP A 154 -18.75 7.17 14.84
CA ASP A 154 -19.58 6.82 16.00
C ASP A 154 -19.13 7.45 17.32
N LEU A 155 -17.89 7.94 17.39
CA LEU A 155 -17.30 8.58 18.58
C LEU A 155 -17.18 10.11 18.44
N CYS A 156 -17.89 10.72 17.48
CA CYS A 156 -17.79 12.14 17.19
C CYS A 156 -19.17 12.79 17.10
N ASP A 157 -19.42 13.79 17.95
CA ASP A 157 -20.70 14.51 17.98
C ASP A 157 -20.74 15.65 16.94
N ASP A 158 -19.60 16.21 16.54
CA ASP A 158 -19.45 17.39 15.68
C ASP A 158 -18.75 17.07 14.35
N ILE A 159 -19.26 16.05 13.67
CA ILE A 159 -18.69 15.54 12.40
C ILE A 159 -18.57 16.65 11.34
N GLU A 160 -19.56 17.53 11.21
CA GLU A 160 -19.57 18.60 10.21
C GLU A 160 -18.43 19.61 10.43
N ASP A 161 -18.15 19.95 11.69
CA ASP A 161 -17.04 20.84 12.04
C ASP A 161 -15.70 20.18 11.71
N LYS A 162 -15.56 18.88 12.01
CA LYS A 162 -14.38 18.11 11.66
C LYS A 162 -14.16 18.00 10.15
N ILE A 163 -15.22 17.84 9.37
CA ILE A 163 -15.13 17.85 7.90
C ILE A 163 -14.64 19.22 7.41
N ARG A 164 -15.13 20.32 7.95
CA ARG A 164 -14.68 21.68 7.59
C ARG A 164 -13.21 21.89 7.90
N GLU A 165 -12.75 21.46 9.08
CA GLU A 165 -11.34 21.50 9.47
C GLU A 165 -10.48 20.68 8.48
N VAL A 166 -10.88 19.45 8.18
CA VAL A 166 -10.16 18.56 7.23
C VAL A 166 -10.16 19.14 5.83
N SER A 167 -11.28 19.70 5.37
CA SER A 167 -11.41 20.30 4.04
C SER A 167 -10.45 21.46 3.83
N SER A 168 -10.12 22.20 4.90
CA SER A 168 -9.17 23.33 4.84
C SER A 168 -7.74 22.88 4.50
N VAL A 169 -7.38 21.63 4.77
CA VAL A 169 -6.03 21.06 4.58
C VAL A 169 -5.99 19.91 3.55
N SER A 170 -7.14 19.50 3.02
CA SER A 170 -7.24 18.32 2.14
C SER A 170 -6.69 18.54 0.74
N ALA A 171 -6.41 19.78 0.35
CA ALA A 171 -5.89 20.14 -0.99
C ALA A 171 -6.67 19.50 -2.15
N GLY A 172 -8.00 19.40 -2.02
CA GLY A 172 -8.88 18.83 -3.04
C GLY A 172 -8.98 17.29 -3.03
N ALA A 173 -8.37 16.60 -2.06
CA ALA A 173 -8.57 15.15 -1.92
C ALA A 173 -10.00 14.84 -1.44
N ASP A 174 -10.54 13.73 -1.89
CA ASP A 174 -11.82 13.24 -1.43
C ASP A 174 -11.80 12.88 0.06
N ILE A 175 -12.89 13.21 0.76
CA ILE A 175 -13.06 12.94 2.19
C ILE A 175 -14.20 11.93 2.35
N MET A 176 -13.89 10.82 2.99
CA MET A 176 -14.86 9.79 3.34
C MET A 176 -14.99 9.66 4.84
N ILE A 177 -16.20 9.38 5.29
CA ILE A 177 -16.52 9.17 6.70
C ILE A 177 -16.99 7.74 6.85
N CYS A 178 -16.41 7.03 7.79
CA CYS A 178 -16.85 5.67 8.10
C CYS A 178 -16.82 5.38 9.60
N SER A 179 -17.72 4.47 10.00
CA SER A 179 -17.69 3.80 11.29
C SER A 179 -17.57 2.30 11.06
N ASN A 180 -16.49 1.73 11.59
CA ASN A 180 -16.35 0.28 11.59
C ASN A 180 -17.29 -0.39 12.60
N ALA A 181 -17.71 0.29 13.67
CA ALA A 181 -18.65 -0.22 14.65
C ALA A 181 -20.07 -0.32 14.09
N GLU A 182 -20.51 0.70 13.36
CA GLU A 182 -21.87 0.81 12.81
C GLU A 182 -21.96 0.38 11.33
N GLU A 183 -20.88 -0.09 10.73
CA GLU A 183 -20.80 -0.51 9.32
C GLU A 183 -21.17 0.58 8.31
N ARG A 184 -21.10 1.85 8.70
CA ARG A 184 -21.46 2.99 7.85
C ARG A 184 -20.28 3.49 7.02
N GLY A 185 -20.58 3.92 5.79
CA GLY A 185 -19.63 4.62 4.91
C GLY A 185 -18.56 3.73 4.26
N ILE A 186 -18.56 2.43 4.54
CA ILE A 186 -17.58 1.48 3.98
C ILE A 186 -17.79 1.32 2.47
N ASP A 187 -19.03 1.39 2.00
CA ASP A 187 -19.39 1.28 0.58
C ASP A 187 -18.73 2.38 -0.27
N ALA A 188 -18.54 3.56 0.31
CA ALA A 188 -17.85 4.65 -0.37
C ALA A 188 -16.39 4.31 -0.71
N VAL A 189 -15.73 3.49 0.09
CA VAL A 189 -14.35 3.05 -0.11
C VAL A 189 -14.26 2.10 -1.31
N TYR A 190 -15.28 1.27 -1.56
CA TYR A 190 -15.30 0.34 -2.70
C TYR A 190 -15.24 1.04 -4.06
N ARG A 191 -15.61 2.31 -4.18
CA ARG A 191 -15.53 3.07 -5.45
C ARG A 191 -14.10 3.21 -5.99
N TYR A 192 -13.10 3.10 -5.09
CA TYR A 192 -11.69 3.21 -5.44
C TYR A 192 -11.02 1.86 -5.64
N ILE A 193 -11.78 0.78 -5.38
CA ILE A 193 -11.29 -0.57 -5.43
C ILE A 193 -11.73 -1.21 -6.75
N GLU A 194 -10.88 -1.08 -7.74
CA GLU A 194 -11.09 -1.63 -9.08
C GLU A 194 -10.04 -2.71 -9.38
N GLU A 195 -10.38 -3.61 -10.28
CA GLU A 195 -9.43 -4.62 -10.77
C GLU A 195 -8.18 -3.95 -11.37
N GLY A 196 -7.02 -4.45 -11.05
CA GLY A 196 -5.76 -3.90 -11.52
C GLY A 196 -5.28 -2.65 -10.76
N LYS A 197 -6.05 -2.13 -9.80
CA LYS A 197 -5.62 -1.00 -8.97
C LYS A 197 -4.92 -1.49 -7.70
N THR A 198 -3.94 -0.73 -7.29
CA THR A 198 -3.19 -0.95 -6.06
C THR A 198 -3.53 0.14 -5.07
N ILE A 199 -3.92 -0.26 -3.87
CA ILE A 199 -4.35 0.63 -2.81
C ILE A 199 -3.41 0.50 -1.63
N ALA A 200 -2.98 1.62 -1.07
CA ALA A 200 -2.23 1.67 0.18
C ALA A 200 -3.03 2.37 1.27
N PHE A 201 -2.88 1.92 2.50
CA PHE A 201 -3.47 2.56 3.69
C PHE A 201 -2.37 3.11 4.57
N ILE A 202 -2.46 4.38 4.91
CA ILE A 202 -1.55 5.05 5.84
C ILE A 202 -2.33 5.72 6.98
N GLY A 203 -1.69 5.92 8.11
CA GLY A 203 -2.32 6.56 9.29
C GLY A 203 -1.68 6.06 10.58
N ALA A 204 -2.01 6.68 11.70
CA ALA A 204 -1.49 6.33 13.02
C ALA A 204 -1.92 4.91 13.45
N SER A 205 -1.25 4.35 14.43
CA SER A 205 -1.70 3.11 15.08
C SER A 205 -3.05 3.35 15.76
N GLY A 206 -3.95 2.37 15.72
CA GLY A 206 -5.24 2.44 16.42
C GLY A 206 -6.32 3.28 15.75
N VAL A 207 -6.08 3.88 14.57
CA VAL A 207 -7.13 4.61 13.84
C VAL A 207 -8.14 3.72 13.12
N GLY A 208 -8.04 2.39 13.21
CA GLY A 208 -9.01 1.46 12.62
C GLY A 208 -8.66 0.96 11.21
N LYS A 209 -7.42 1.15 10.72
CA LYS A 209 -6.99 0.65 9.40
C LYS A 209 -7.17 -0.85 9.23
N SER A 210 -6.64 -1.65 10.16
CA SER A 210 -6.72 -3.12 10.08
C SER A 210 -8.17 -3.61 10.08
N THR A 211 -9.02 -2.99 10.88
CA THR A 211 -10.45 -3.32 10.91
C THR A 211 -11.12 -2.97 9.59
N LEU A 212 -10.83 -1.79 9.03
CA LEU A 212 -11.36 -1.39 7.73
C LEU A 212 -10.91 -2.35 6.62
N ILE A 213 -9.61 -2.69 6.58
CA ILE A 213 -9.05 -3.62 5.60
C ILE A 213 -9.72 -5.00 5.71
N ASN A 214 -9.85 -5.56 6.91
CA ASN A 214 -10.49 -6.85 7.13
C ASN A 214 -11.96 -6.83 6.64
N ARG A 215 -12.69 -5.75 6.90
CA ARG A 215 -14.04 -5.60 6.37
C ARG A 215 -14.09 -5.53 4.86
N LEU A 216 -13.22 -4.72 4.26
CA LEU A 216 -13.11 -4.64 2.81
C LEU A 216 -12.76 -6.00 2.20
N MET A 217 -11.94 -6.81 2.86
CA MET A 217 -11.55 -8.15 2.42
C MET A 217 -12.60 -9.23 2.72
N GLY A 218 -13.65 -8.91 3.48
CA GLY A 218 -14.67 -9.88 3.91
C GLY A 218 -14.11 -11.03 4.76
N ARG A 219 -12.87 -10.91 5.24
CA ARG A 219 -12.18 -11.91 6.06
C ARG A 219 -11.10 -11.26 6.93
N GLU A 220 -10.71 -11.92 8.01
CA GLU A 220 -9.65 -11.44 8.88
C GLU A 220 -8.26 -11.79 8.27
N VAL A 221 -7.65 -10.81 7.58
CA VAL A 221 -6.30 -10.91 6.99
C VAL A 221 -5.24 -10.24 7.86
N LEU A 222 -5.66 -9.35 8.76
CA LEU A 222 -4.78 -8.58 9.63
C LEU A 222 -5.25 -8.73 11.08
N ALA A 223 -4.29 -8.98 11.98
CA ALA A 223 -4.59 -9.01 13.42
C ALA A 223 -5.06 -7.62 13.88
N THR A 224 -6.25 -7.56 14.45
CA THR A 224 -6.81 -6.38 15.09
C THR A 224 -6.49 -6.41 16.59
N LYS A 225 -5.89 -5.34 17.11
CA LYS A 225 -5.74 -5.17 18.57
C LYS A 225 -6.94 -4.39 19.09
N GLU A 226 -7.66 -4.95 20.03
CA GLU A 226 -8.58 -4.18 20.85
C GLU A 226 -7.78 -3.14 21.64
N ILE A 227 -8.15 -1.88 21.48
CA ILE A 227 -7.55 -0.78 22.24
C ILE A 227 -8.27 -0.74 23.57
N ARG A 228 -7.58 -1.18 24.65
CA ARG A 228 -8.06 -0.94 26.00
C ARG A 228 -7.91 0.55 26.36
N GLU A 229 -8.87 1.13 27.04
CA GLU A 229 -8.84 2.55 27.49
C GLU A 229 -7.56 2.89 28.30
N SER A 230 -6.94 1.89 28.91
CA SER A 230 -5.67 2.04 29.68
C SER A 230 -4.43 2.27 28.80
N ASP A 231 -4.47 1.91 27.51
CA ASP A 231 -3.30 2.02 26.61
C ASP A 231 -3.08 3.45 26.06
N ASP A 232 -4.00 4.37 26.28
CA ASP A 232 -3.87 5.76 25.80
C ASP A 232 -2.77 6.54 26.52
N ARG A 233 -2.38 6.14 27.74
CA ARG A 233 -1.33 6.81 28.53
C ARG A 233 0.09 6.35 28.17
N GLU A 234 0.28 5.13 27.69
CA GLU A 234 1.60 4.61 27.33
C GLU A 234 2.07 5.04 25.91
N ARG A 235 1.16 5.51 25.05
CA ARG A 235 1.50 5.95 23.69
C ARG A 235 2.28 7.25 23.59
N HIS A 236 2.31 8.05 24.65
CA HIS A 236 3.11 9.26 24.70
C HIS A 236 4.62 9.00 24.86
N ALA A 237 5.03 7.80 25.26
CA ALA A 237 6.43 7.47 25.53
C ALA A 237 7.18 6.82 24.36
N THR A 238 6.50 6.20 23.38
CA THR A 238 7.14 5.59 22.21
C THR A 238 6.87 6.40 20.94
N ARG A 239 7.78 7.34 20.65
CA ARG A 239 7.87 8.08 19.39
C ARG A 239 8.29 7.16 18.24
N HIS A 240 7.44 6.26 17.84
CA HIS A 240 7.57 5.63 16.52
C HIS A 240 6.22 5.72 15.82
N THR A 241 6.14 6.69 14.92
CA THR A 241 5.09 6.81 13.92
C THR A 241 5.21 5.61 13.00
N ALA A 242 4.73 4.44 13.44
CA ALA A 242 4.58 3.29 12.58
C ALA A 242 3.43 3.60 11.62
N SER A 243 3.76 4.23 10.50
CA SER A 243 2.89 4.26 9.34
C SER A 243 2.77 2.82 8.87
N CYS A 244 1.67 2.15 9.26
CA CYS A 244 1.40 0.80 8.78
C CYS A 244 0.94 0.92 7.34
N PHE A 245 1.76 0.43 6.43
CA PHE A 245 1.42 0.30 5.03
C PHE A 245 0.80 -1.07 4.79
N TYR A 246 -0.36 -1.06 4.18
CA TYR A 246 -0.99 -2.26 3.65
C TYR A 246 -1.23 -2.02 2.17
N CYS A 247 -0.63 -2.83 1.33
CA CYS A 247 -0.90 -2.84 -0.11
C CYS A 247 -1.90 -3.97 -0.36
N LEU A 248 -3.12 -3.61 -0.73
CA LEU A 248 -4.13 -4.60 -1.10
C LEU A 248 -4.04 -4.88 -2.60
N ARG A 249 -4.06 -6.16 -2.93
CA ARG A 249 -4.02 -6.68 -4.31
C ARG A 249 -5.42 -7.01 -4.81
N ALA A 250 -5.49 -7.15 -6.11
CA ALA A 250 -6.67 -7.45 -6.89
C ALA A 250 -7.21 -8.90 -6.78
N GLU A 251 -7.22 -9.52 -5.60
CA GLU A 251 -8.06 -10.71 -5.36
C GLU A 251 -9.54 -10.35 -5.14
N TRP A 252 -9.91 -9.10 -5.53
CA TRP A 252 -11.21 -8.50 -5.26
C TRP A 252 -12.35 -9.05 -6.09
N SER A 253 -12.09 -9.83 -7.14
CA SER A 253 -13.14 -10.41 -7.98
C SER A 253 -14.05 -11.41 -7.26
N SER A 254 -13.64 -11.90 -6.07
CA SER A 254 -14.40 -12.84 -5.24
C SER A 254 -15.09 -12.21 -4.02
N ILE A 255 -14.96 -10.89 -3.79
CA ILE A 255 -15.31 -10.25 -2.51
C ILE A 255 -16.43 -9.19 -2.67
N ARG A 256 -17.15 -9.13 -3.77
CA ARG A 256 -18.37 -8.31 -3.78
C ARG A 256 -19.44 -9.03 -2.96
N PRO A 257 -19.96 -8.42 -1.87
CA PRO A 257 -21.24 -8.88 -1.33
C PRO A 257 -22.28 -8.72 -2.42
N GLY A 258 -23.06 -9.78 -2.67
CA GLY A 258 -24.21 -9.78 -3.57
C GLY A 258 -25.29 -8.84 -3.09
#